data_fb91a960ecce0c684f9651939e67c9cf
#
_entry.id   fb91a960ecce0c684f9651939e67c9cf
#
_cell.length_a   1.000
_cell.length_b   1.000
_cell.length_c   1.000
_cell.angle_alpha   90.00
_cell.angle_beta   90.00
_cell.angle_gamma   90.00
#
_symmetry.space_group_name_H-M   'P 1'
#
loop_
_entity.id
_entity.type
_entity.pdbx_description
1 polymer ?
#
loop_
_entity_poly.entity_id
_entity_poly.type
_entity_poly.pdbx_seq_one_letter_code
_entity_poly.pdbx_strand_id
1 'polypeptide(L)'
;MQYALVDGNKVKAKKGLEGICIGCGNEMIPKCGESKLHHWAHRVLTKCDSWWESETIWHREWKDQFPESYREISFYDEVMQEYHRADVHTPEGLTIEFQNSSLSITELQSREAFYQL
;
A
#
# COMPACT_ATOMS: atom_id res chain seq x y z
N MET A 1 -2.75 -5.04 0.50
CA MET A 1 -2.62 -4.13 -0.66
C MET A 1 -3.82 -4.31 -1.56
N GLN A 2 -4.43 -3.21 -1.94
CA GLN A 2 -5.59 -3.25 -2.85
C GLN A 2 -5.15 -3.44 -4.30
N TYR A 3 -3.97 -2.96 -4.67
CA TYR A 3 -3.46 -2.97 -6.03
C TYR A 3 -2.12 -3.70 -6.15
N ALA A 4 -1.91 -4.31 -7.31
CA ALA A 4 -0.62 -4.84 -7.74
C ALA A 4 -0.49 -4.57 -9.24
N LEU A 5 0.70 -4.76 -9.79
CA LEU A 5 0.91 -4.65 -11.23
C LEU A 5 0.63 -5.99 -11.89
N VAL A 6 -0.24 -5.99 -12.90
CA VAL A 6 -0.52 -7.13 -13.77
C VAL A 6 -0.25 -6.66 -15.20
N ASP A 7 0.72 -7.25 -15.85
CA ASP A 7 1.17 -6.83 -17.19
C ASP A 7 1.47 -5.32 -17.26
N GLY A 8 2.09 -4.79 -16.20
CA GLY A 8 2.45 -3.38 -16.08
C GLY A 8 1.32 -2.43 -15.70
N ASN A 9 0.11 -2.93 -15.52
CA ASN A 9 -1.06 -2.13 -15.16
C ASN A 9 -1.42 -2.32 -13.68
N LYS A 10 -1.87 -1.23 -13.05
CA LYS A 10 -2.33 -1.22 -11.66
C LYS A 10 -3.73 -1.84 -11.59
N VAL A 11 -3.85 -2.99 -10.95
CA VAL A 11 -5.06 -3.82 -10.96
C VAL A 11 -5.45 -4.24 -9.54
N LYS A 12 -6.75 -4.24 -9.26
CA LYS A 12 -7.30 -4.77 -8.01
C LYS A 12 -7.18 -6.29 -7.98
N ALA A 13 -7.13 -6.86 -6.78
CA ALA A 13 -7.04 -8.30 -6.59
C ALA A 13 -8.27 -9.00 -7.19
N LYS A 14 -8.01 -9.98 -8.05
CA LYS A 14 -9.03 -10.82 -8.68
C LYS A 14 -8.52 -12.24 -8.77
N LYS A 15 -9.38 -13.19 -8.44
CA LYS A 15 -9.03 -14.61 -8.48
C LYS A 15 -8.46 -15.00 -9.84
N GLY A 16 -7.36 -15.74 -9.82
CA GLY A 16 -6.70 -16.23 -11.03
C GLY A 16 -5.64 -15.31 -11.62
N LEU A 17 -5.51 -14.08 -11.11
CA LEU A 17 -4.47 -13.17 -11.58
C LEU A 17 -3.12 -13.44 -10.88
N GLU A 18 -2.05 -13.11 -11.59
CA GLU A 18 -0.71 -13.08 -11.02
C GLU A 18 -0.23 -11.63 -11.08
N GLY A 19 0.31 -11.15 -9.96
CA GLY A 19 0.73 -9.76 -9.85
C GLY A 19 2.12 -9.58 -9.30
N ILE A 20 2.60 -8.35 -9.38
CA ILE A 20 3.89 -7.92 -8.86
C ILE A 20 3.66 -6.74 -7.93
N CYS A 21 4.36 -6.73 -6.79
CA CYS A 21 4.28 -5.61 -5.84
C CYS A 21 4.74 -4.31 -6.52
N ILE A 22 3.93 -3.27 -6.40
CA ILE A 22 4.24 -1.96 -6.97
C ILE A 22 5.54 -1.39 -6.38
N GLY A 23 5.84 -1.71 -5.12
CA GLY A 23 7.07 -1.28 -4.46
C GLY A 23 8.25 -2.18 -4.77
N CYS A 24 8.31 -3.35 -4.13
CA CYS A 24 9.51 -4.21 -4.16
C CYS A 24 9.67 -5.09 -5.39
N GLY A 25 8.65 -5.18 -6.24
CA GLY A 25 8.71 -5.98 -7.46
C GLY A 25 8.59 -7.50 -7.27
N ASN A 26 8.36 -7.97 -6.05
CA ASN A 26 8.21 -9.40 -5.78
C ASN A 26 6.80 -9.89 -6.15
N GLU A 27 6.69 -11.20 -6.33
CA GLU A 27 5.43 -11.84 -6.71
C GLU A 27 4.35 -11.64 -5.66
N MET A 28 3.14 -11.35 -6.14
CA MET A 28 1.95 -11.17 -5.33
C MET A 28 0.88 -12.18 -5.73
N ILE A 29 0.10 -12.63 -4.76
CA ILE A 29 -1.05 -13.49 -4.99
C ILE A 29 -2.33 -12.79 -4.55
N PRO A 30 -3.44 -12.98 -5.29
CA PRO A 30 -4.71 -12.40 -4.90
C PRO A 30 -5.37 -13.22 -3.79
N LYS A 31 -5.81 -12.55 -2.74
CA LYS A 31 -6.58 -13.13 -1.63
C LYS A 31 -8.03 -12.70 -1.81
N CYS A 32 -8.84 -13.57 -2.39
CA CYS A 32 -10.21 -13.27 -2.79
C CYS A 32 -11.23 -14.19 -2.09
N GLY A 33 -11.04 -14.42 -0.79
CA GLY A 33 -11.96 -15.21 0.01
C GLY A 33 -13.29 -14.50 0.27
N GLU A 34 -14.32 -15.26 0.67
CA GLU A 34 -15.65 -14.71 0.90
C GLU A 34 -15.76 -13.85 2.15
N SER A 35 -14.94 -14.13 3.18
CA SER A 35 -15.05 -13.51 4.50
C SER A 35 -14.12 -12.32 4.69
N LYS A 36 -13.27 -11.99 3.72
CA LYS A 36 -12.29 -10.90 3.83
C LYS A 36 -12.34 -10.02 2.60
N LEU A 37 -11.90 -8.76 2.77
CA LEU A 37 -11.69 -7.88 1.63
C LEU A 37 -10.68 -8.50 0.67
N HIS A 38 -11.00 -8.44 -0.61
CA HIS A 38 -10.06 -8.89 -1.64
C HIS A 38 -8.84 -7.99 -1.64
N HIS A 39 -7.66 -8.59 -1.57
CA HIS A 39 -6.40 -7.87 -1.52
C HIS A 39 -5.27 -8.70 -2.11
N TRP A 40 -4.16 -8.04 -2.37
CA TRP A 40 -2.93 -8.69 -2.78
C TRP A 40 -2.03 -8.95 -1.58
N ALA A 41 -1.37 -10.09 -1.57
CA ALA A 41 -0.36 -10.43 -0.56
C ALA A 41 0.90 -10.95 -1.25
N HIS A 42 2.06 -10.73 -0.63
CA HIS A 42 3.30 -11.29 -1.16
C HIS A 42 3.22 -12.82 -1.13
N ARG A 43 3.65 -13.47 -2.21
CA ARG A 43 3.67 -14.93 -2.29
C ARG A 43 4.58 -15.53 -1.23
N VAL A 44 5.73 -14.92 -1.02
CA VAL A 44 6.72 -15.31 -0.01
C VAL A 44 6.84 -14.18 0.99
N LEU A 45 6.98 -14.50 2.29
CA LEU A 45 7.17 -13.48 3.31
C LEU A 45 8.36 -12.60 2.93
N THR A 46 8.09 -11.32 2.71
CA THR A 46 9.06 -10.35 2.19
C THR A 46 9.00 -9.09 3.03
N LYS A 47 10.17 -8.57 3.44
CA LYS A 47 10.25 -7.27 4.08
C LYS A 47 10.12 -6.18 3.01
N CYS A 48 8.94 -5.60 2.91
CA CYS A 48 8.65 -4.57 1.91
C CYS A 48 8.34 -3.23 2.58
N ASP A 49 7.39 -3.21 3.51
CA ASP A 49 6.95 -2.01 4.21
C ASP A 49 6.64 -2.35 5.67
N SER A 50 7.51 -1.89 6.59
CA SER A 50 7.35 -2.16 8.02
C SER A 50 6.24 -1.32 8.67
N TRP A 51 5.75 -0.28 7.96
CA TRP A 51 4.65 0.56 8.43
C TRP A 51 3.28 0.03 8.03
N TRP A 52 3.26 -1.15 7.46
CA TRP A 52 2.05 -1.80 7.00
C TRP A 52 1.06 -2.07 8.15
N GLU A 53 -0.23 -1.88 7.87
CA GLU A 53 -1.32 -2.37 8.72
C GLU A 53 -2.39 -3.03 7.85
N SER A 54 -3.20 -3.91 8.45
CA SER A 54 -4.29 -4.56 7.73
C SER A 54 -5.30 -3.54 7.23
N GLU A 55 -5.63 -3.62 5.95
CA GLU A 55 -6.61 -2.73 5.36
C GLU A 55 -8.03 -3.15 5.74
N THR A 56 -8.87 -2.17 6.07
CA THR A 56 -10.28 -2.36 6.38
C THR A 56 -11.14 -1.68 5.33
N ILE A 57 -12.47 -1.91 5.42
CA ILE A 57 -13.45 -1.18 4.58
C ILE A 57 -13.30 0.32 4.78
N TRP A 58 -13.04 0.76 6.01
CA TRP A 58 -12.82 2.16 6.34
C TRP A 58 -11.67 2.78 5.53
N HIS A 59 -10.52 2.10 5.43
CA HIS A 59 -9.39 2.55 4.60
C HIS A 59 -9.80 2.70 3.14
N ARG A 60 -10.52 1.71 2.61
CA ARG A 60 -10.92 1.71 1.20
C ARG A 60 -11.92 2.80 0.88
N GLU A 61 -12.88 3.03 1.76
CA GLU A 61 -13.86 4.10 1.58
C GLU A 61 -13.19 5.48 1.53
N TRP A 62 -12.17 5.71 2.37
CA TRP A 62 -11.39 6.94 2.32
C TRP A 62 -10.57 7.06 1.03
N LYS A 63 -9.87 6.01 0.64
CA LYS A 63 -9.12 6.01 -0.62
C LYS A 63 -10.01 6.24 -1.83
N ASP A 64 -11.21 5.72 -1.81
CA ASP A 64 -12.18 5.87 -2.91
C ASP A 64 -12.63 7.31 -3.13
N GLN A 65 -12.39 8.22 -2.18
CA GLN A 65 -12.66 9.66 -2.34
C GLN A 65 -11.65 10.34 -3.28
N PHE A 66 -10.57 9.66 -3.64
CA PHE A 66 -9.50 10.20 -4.48
C PHE A 66 -9.42 9.40 -5.79
N PRO A 67 -8.89 10.01 -6.87
CA PRO A 67 -8.67 9.28 -8.12
C PRO A 67 -7.78 8.05 -7.92
N GLU A 68 -8.06 6.99 -8.66
CA GLU A 68 -7.29 5.75 -8.56
C GLU A 68 -5.79 5.97 -8.81
N SER A 69 -5.45 6.89 -9.71
CA SER A 69 -4.06 7.23 -10.01
C SER A 69 -3.28 7.80 -8.83
N TYR A 70 -3.97 8.28 -7.78
CA TYR A 70 -3.33 8.81 -6.57
C TYR A 70 -3.16 7.75 -5.48
N ARG A 71 -3.81 6.60 -5.61
CA ARG A 71 -3.87 5.58 -4.55
C ARG A 71 -2.66 4.67 -4.58
N GLU A 72 -2.20 4.27 -3.40
CA GLU A 72 -1.14 3.27 -3.21
C GLU A 72 0.11 3.54 -4.04
N ILE A 73 0.70 4.69 -3.81
CA ILE A 73 1.96 5.07 -4.46
C ILE A 73 3.11 4.66 -3.54
N SER A 74 4.08 3.92 -4.07
CA SER A 74 5.22 3.43 -3.32
C SER A 74 6.45 4.30 -3.51
N PHE A 75 7.19 4.50 -2.43
CA PHE A 75 8.45 5.25 -2.41
C PHE A 75 9.53 4.41 -1.72
N TYR A 76 10.76 4.48 -2.21
CA TYR A 76 11.86 3.78 -1.59
C TYR A 76 12.52 4.63 -0.49
N ASP A 77 12.70 4.03 0.69
CA ASP A 77 13.40 4.65 1.82
C ASP A 77 14.82 4.08 1.89
N GLU A 78 15.80 4.89 1.53
CA GLU A 78 17.20 4.48 1.51
C GLU A 78 17.76 4.24 2.92
N VAL A 79 17.25 4.95 3.91
CA VAL A 79 17.71 4.81 5.31
C VAL A 79 17.28 3.46 5.89
N MET A 80 16.00 3.12 5.73
CA MET A 80 15.45 1.85 6.22
C MET A 80 15.63 0.70 5.24
N GLN A 81 16.04 0.99 4.01
CA GLN A 81 16.19 0.02 2.92
C GLN A 81 14.91 -0.79 2.68
N GLU A 82 13.79 -0.10 2.62
CA GLU A 82 12.49 -0.68 2.33
C GLU A 82 11.60 0.31 1.59
N TYR A 83 10.50 -0.18 1.04
CA TYR A 83 9.50 0.66 0.39
C TYR A 83 8.44 1.07 1.40
N HIS A 84 7.91 2.29 1.24
CA HIS A 84 6.73 2.74 1.98
C HIS A 84 5.64 3.07 0.98
N ARG A 85 4.45 2.55 1.22
CA ARG A 85 3.31 2.78 0.35
C ARG A 85 2.41 3.83 0.98
N ALA A 86 2.28 4.98 0.31
CA ALA A 86 1.32 6.00 0.69
C ALA A 86 -0.09 5.55 0.31
N ASP A 87 -1.06 5.72 1.19
CA ASP A 87 -2.45 5.43 0.85
C ASP A 87 -2.92 6.30 -0.31
N VAL A 88 -2.59 7.59 -0.25
CA VAL A 88 -2.86 8.55 -1.33
C VAL A 88 -1.66 9.49 -1.45
N HIS A 89 -1.26 9.74 -2.67
CA HIS A 89 -0.25 10.76 -2.99
C HIS A 89 -0.71 11.56 -4.19
N THR A 90 -0.85 12.87 -4.00
CA THR A 90 -1.38 13.76 -5.04
C THR A 90 -0.28 14.22 -6.00
N PRO A 91 -0.62 14.66 -7.23
CA PRO A 91 0.37 15.21 -8.17
C PRO A 91 1.12 16.42 -7.62
N GLU A 92 0.52 17.17 -6.69
CA GLU A 92 1.15 18.32 -6.04
C GLU A 92 2.16 17.92 -4.97
N GLY A 93 2.27 16.60 -4.66
CA GLY A 93 3.24 16.12 -3.70
C GLY A 93 2.71 15.93 -2.28
N LEU A 94 1.39 16.01 -2.08
CA LEU A 94 0.77 15.79 -0.78
C LEU A 94 0.55 14.29 -0.54
N THR A 95 1.05 13.79 0.59
CA THR A 95 0.81 12.42 1.03
C THR A 95 -0.28 12.40 2.10
N ILE A 96 -1.25 11.51 1.93
CA ILE A 96 -2.34 11.31 2.89
C ILE A 96 -2.33 9.85 3.33
N GLU A 97 -2.28 9.63 4.64
CA GLU A 97 -2.31 8.30 5.25
C GLU A 97 -3.56 8.16 6.11
N PHE A 98 -4.23 7.03 6.02
CA PHE A 98 -5.41 6.73 6.83
C PHE A 98 -5.01 5.71 7.89
N GLN A 99 -4.82 6.17 9.12
CA GLN A 99 -4.36 5.33 10.23
C GLN A 99 -5.54 4.94 11.12
N ASN A 100 -5.84 3.64 11.19
CA ASN A 100 -6.95 3.11 11.98
C ASN A 100 -6.49 2.48 13.31
N SER A 101 -5.24 2.05 13.41
CA SER A 101 -4.66 1.51 14.63
C SER A 101 -3.76 2.52 15.32
N SER A 102 -3.41 2.26 16.60
CA SER A 102 -2.51 3.13 17.34
C SER A 102 -1.14 3.21 16.67
N LEU A 103 -0.56 4.40 16.70
CA LEU A 103 0.74 4.68 16.10
C LEU A 103 1.65 5.28 17.17
N SER A 104 2.86 4.76 17.32
CA SER A 104 3.83 5.35 18.25
C SER A 104 4.28 6.73 17.76
N ILE A 105 4.67 7.60 18.69
CA ILE A 105 5.18 8.92 18.36
C ILE A 105 6.44 8.79 17.50
N THR A 106 7.31 7.82 17.81
CA THR A 106 8.54 7.58 17.05
C THR A 106 8.23 7.22 15.59
N GLU A 107 7.26 6.32 15.36
CA GLU A 107 6.87 5.96 14.01
C GLU A 107 6.21 7.11 13.27
N LEU A 108 5.34 7.86 13.96
CA LEU A 108 4.72 9.06 13.38
C LEU A 108 5.79 10.05 12.91
N GLN A 109 6.78 10.34 13.74
CA GLN A 109 7.88 11.24 13.40
C GLN A 109 8.70 10.72 12.21
N SER A 110 8.94 9.40 12.15
CA SER A 110 9.64 8.77 11.03
C SER A 110 8.86 8.94 9.72
N ARG A 111 7.55 8.75 9.76
CA ARG A 111 6.68 8.92 8.59
C ARG A 111 6.65 10.37 8.12
N GLU A 112 6.50 11.32 9.06
CA GLU A 112 6.50 12.74 8.72
C GLU A 112 7.83 13.16 8.09
N ALA A 113 8.93 12.72 8.63
CA ALA A 113 10.26 13.02 8.08
C ALA A 113 10.43 12.43 6.67
N PHE A 114 9.99 11.19 6.47
CA PHE A 114 10.10 10.53 5.17
C PHE A 114 9.27 11.23 4.10
N TYR A 115 8.01 11.52 4.40
CA TYR A 115 7.09 12.18 3.45
C TYR A 115 7.20 13.70 3.48
N GLN A 116 7.92 14.27 4.40
CA GLN A 116 8.06 15.71 4.60
C GLN A 116 6.70 16.39 4.82
N LEU A 117 5.91 15.77 5.66
CA LEU A 117 4.56 16.26 6.02
C LEU A 117 4.62 17.44 6.99
#